data_975bd503ba8b445638af9ab2e1a6887c
#
_entry.id   975bd503ba8b445638af9ab2e1a6887c
#
_cell.length_a   1.000
_cell.length_b   1.000
_cell.length_c   1.000
_cell.angle_alpha   90.00
_cell.angle_beta   90.00
_cell.angle_gamma   90.00
#
_symmetry.space_group_name_H-M   'P 1'
#
loop_
_entity.id
_entity.type
_entity.pdbx_description
1 polymer ?
#
loop_
_entity_poly.entity_id
_entity_poly.type
_entity_poly.pdbx_seq_one_letter_code
_entity_poly.pdbx_strand_id
1 'polypeptide(L)'
;MNDPNRRAYNDLLSNEPAWPGLEAIARASGRVVVLPREAPAAEACLERLQVTTRSALGALAYETGGLLIDAGWLRLFGAGSATLTRPLGAWNDALGIDVADLLVFGDDVVGGLFAINGGALGPARGSVFYFAPDELAWIDLERGHGAFVEWAMTGDLAMFYKHLWWPGWEQECAA
;
A
#
# COMPACT_ATOMS: atom_id res chain seq x y z
N MET A 1 20.21 2.74 17.34
CA MET A 1 21.55 2.79 16.69
C MET A 1 21.35 3.54 15.38
N ASN A 2 21.99 4.72 15.19
CA ASN A 2 21.86 5.46 13.93
C ASN A 2 22.65 4.70 12.84
N ASP A 3 21.97 4.19 11.82
CA ASP A 3 22.60 3.66 10.62
C ASP A 3 23.21 4.84 9.84
N PRO A 4 24.55 4.88 9.64
CA PRO A 4 25.23 5.97 8.95
C PRO A 4 24.86 6.06 7.45
N ASN A 5 24.21 5.04 6.90
CA ASN A 5 23.76 5.01 5.50
C ASN A 5 22.30 5.49 5.34
N ARG A 6 21.62 5.81 6.43
CA ARG A 6 20.23 6.26 6.38
C ARG A 6 20.15 7.68 5.82
N ARG A 7 19.40 7.85 4.73
CA ARG A 7 19.16 9.14 4.08
C ARG A 7 18.04 9.90 4.79
N ALA A 8 18.18 11.23 4.89
CA ALA A 8 17.08 12.09 5.29
C ALA A 8 15.97 12.10 4.22
N TYR A 9 14.74 12.42 4.60
CA TYR A 9 13.61 12.36 3.66
C TYR A 9 13.84 13.26 2.43
N ASN A 10 14.48 14.42 2.57
CA ASN A 10 14.80 15.32 1.45
C ASN A 10 15.66 14.64 0.36
N ASP A 11 16.55 13.74 0.74
CA ASP A 11 17.41 12.99 -0.19
C ASP A 11 16.66 11.85 -0.90
N LEU A 12 15.44 11.57 -0.44
CA LEU A 12 14.54 10.56 -1.00
C LEU A 12 13.51 11.15 -1.97
N LEU A 13 13.44 12.49 -2.04
CA LEU A 13 12.58 13.19 -3.00
C LEU A 13 13.20 13.12 -4.40
N SER A 14 12.43 12.62 -5.37
CA SER A 14 12.85 12.51 -6.77
C SER A 14 12.38 13.71 -7.58
N ASN A 15 13.19 14.15 -8.55
CA ASN A 15 12.76 15.11 -9.57
C ASN A 15 11.74 14.52 -10.56
N GLU A 16 11.60 13.19 -10.58
CA GLU A 16 10.64 12.45 -11.41
C GLU A 16 9.78 11.57 -10.47
N PRO A 17 8.91 12.15 -9.63
CA PRO A 17 8.09 11.39 -8.71
C PRO A 17 7.00 10.60 -9.46
N ALA A 18 6.65 9.42 -8.95
CA ALA A 18 5.61 8.58 -9.54
C ALA A 18 4.19 9.13 -9.30
N TRP A 19 4.01 9.99 -8.29
CA TRP A 19 2.69 10.43 -7.84
C TRP A 19 1.83 11.08 -8.94
N PRO A 20 2.31 12.01 -9.78
CA PRO A 20 1.46 12.65 -10.80
C PRO A 20 0.80 11.65 -11.74
N GLY A 21 1.51 10.57 -12.11
CA GLY A 21 0.94 9.50 -12.92
C GLY A 21 -0.10 8.68 -12.18
N LEU A 22 0.20 8.28 -10.94
CA LEU A 22 -0.73 7.52 -10.08
C LEU A 22 -1.98 8.32 -9.73
N GLU A 23 -1.84 9.62 -9.45
CA GLU A 23 -2.97 10.50 -9.18
C GLU A 23 -3.90 10.64 -10.39
N ALA A 24 -3.33 10.76 -11.59
CA ALA A 24 -4.11 10.81 -12.82
C ALA A 24 -4.92 9.51 -13.02
N ILE A 25 -4.32 8.34 -12.77
CA ILE A 25 -5.00 7.04 -12.82
C ILE A 25 -6.10 6.98 -11.76
N ALA A 26 -5.81 7.36 -10.51
CA ALA A 26 -6.79 7.36 -9.43
C ALA A 26 -8.01 8.22 -9.75
N ARG A 27 -7.80 9.42 -10.29
CA ARG A 27 -8.89 10.31 -10.72
C ARG A 27 -9.70 9.74 -11.88
N ALA A 28 -9.03 9.17 -12.87
CA ALA A 28 -9.68 8.62 -14.05
C ALA A 28 -10.54 7.39 -13.72
N SER A 29 -10.13 6.58 -12.75
CA SER A 29 -10.85 5.37 -12.34
C SER A 29 -12.20 5.65 -11.68
N GLY A 30 -12.35 6.80 -11.01
CA GLY A 30 -13.57 7.19 -10.30
C GLY A 30 -13.93 6.36 -9.06
N ARG A 31 -13.07 5.40 -8.68
CA ARG A 31 -13.29 4.43 -7.60
C ARG A 31 -12.30 4.54 -6.44
N VAL A 32 -11.41 5.53 -6.50
CA VAL A 32 -10.34 5.74 -5.52
C VAL A 32 -10.57 7.02 -4.74
N VAL A 33 -10.56 6.91 -3.42
CA VAL A 33 -10.47 8.05 -2.51
C VAL A 33 -9.02 8.15 -2.05
N VAL A 34 -8.38 9.27 -2.36
CA VAL A 34 -7.04 9.59 -1.88
C VAL A 34 -7.17 10.28 -0.53
N LEU A 35 -6.66 9.67 0.52
CA LEU A 35 -6.66 10.25 1.85
C LEU A 35 -5.60 11.35 1.98
N PRO A 36 -5.91 12.44 2.70
CA PRO A 36 -5.04 13.59 2.76
C PRO A 36 -3.69 13.25 3.40
N ARG A 37 -2.65 13.87 2.88
CA ARG A 37 -1.29 13.83 3.42
C ARG A 37 -1.20 14.73 4.66
N GLU A 38 -0.54 14.25 5.70
CA GLU A 38 -0.05 15.05 6.83
C GLU A 38 1.48 15.11 6.75
N ALA A 39 2.05 16.31 6.53
CA ALA A 39 3.46 16.47 6.20
C ALA A 39 4.42 15.79 7.19
N PRO A 40 4.33 15.95 8.52
CA PRO A 40 5.26 15.31 9.45
C PRO A 40 5.20 13.78 9.39
N ALA A 41 4.00 13.22 9.24
CA ALA A 41 3.80 11.77 9.13
C ALA A 41 4.37 11.22 7.81
N ALA A 42 4.18 11.94 6.70
CA ALA A 42 4.67 11.58 5.38
C ALA A 42 6.20 11.59 5.30
N GLU A 43 6.84 12.62 5.86
CA GLU A 43 8.29 12.74 5.94
C GLU A 43 8.90 11.58 6.76
N ALA A 44 8.34 11.32 7.95
CA ALA A 44 8.77 10.22 8.81
C ALA A 44 8.54 8.86 8.15
N CYS A 45 7.43 8.67 7.42
CA CYS A 45 7.12 7.44 6.71
C CYS A 45 8.15 7.18 5.59
N LEU A 46 8.41 8.18 4.74
CA LEU A 46 9.38 8.07 3.65
C LEU A 46 10.79 7.78 4.19
N GLU A 47 11.21 8.53 5.21
CA GLU A 47 12.51 8.34 5.85
C GLU A 47 12.64 6.95 6.48
N ARG A 48 11.57 6.42 7.07
CA ARG A 48 11.58 5.07 7.63
C ARG A 48 11.75 3.99 6.57
N LEU A 49 11.04 4.09 5.46
CA LEU A 49 11.08 3.10 4.38
C LEU A 49 12.35 3.16 3.53
N GLN A 50 13.08 4.27 3.55
CA GLN A 50 14.30 4.49 2.76
C GLN A 50 14.11 4.25 1.25
N VAL A 51 12.91 4.53 0.74
CA VAL A 51 12.56 4.46 -0.69
C VAL A 51 12.40 5.87 -1.27
N THR A 52 12.62 6.03 -2.57
CA THR A 52 12.45 7.34 -3.22
C THR A 52 11.02 7.53 -3.73
N THR A 53 10.57 8.77 -3.83
CA THR A 53 9.26 9.14 -4.42
C THR A 53 9.14 8.81 -5.91
N ARG A 54 10.22 8.34 -6.56
CA ARG A 54 10.21 7.80 -7.91
C ARG A 54 9.45 6.47 -8.00
N SER A 55 9.44 5.69 -6.92
CA SER A 55 8.67 4.45 -6.84
C SER A 55 7.22 4.71 -6.44
N ALA A 56 6.30 3.84 -6.85
CA ALA A 56 4.91 3.90 -6.39
C ALA A 56 4.80 3.79 -4.86
N LEU A 57 5.64 2.96 -4.23
CA LEU A 57 5.68 2.82 -2.78
C LEU A 57 6.06 4.14 -2.09
N GLY A 58 7.15 4.77 -2.53
CA GLY A 58 7.59 6.05 -1.98
C GLY A 58 6.61 7.20 -2.28
N ALA A 59 5.95 7.16 -3.45
CA ALA A 59 4.91 8.12 -3.81
C ALA A 59 3.71 8.02 -2.86
N LEU A 60 3.17 6.82 -2.61
CA LEU A 60 2.08 6.61 -1.67
C LEU A 60 2.47 7.00 -0.24
N ALA A 61 3.66 6.60 0.20
CA ALA A 61 4.18 6.92 1.54
C ALA A 61 4.36 8.41 1.79
N TYR A 62 4.63 9.21 0.75
CA TYR A 62 4.92 10.62 0.90
C TYR A 62 3.75 11.53 0.54
N GLU A 63 2.96 11.19 -0.47
CA GLU A 63 1.93 12.07 -1.03
C GLU A 63 0.53 11.81 -0.46
N THR A 64 0.33 10.68 0.25
CA THR A 64 -1.00 10.29 0.72
C THR A 64 -1.02 9.80 2.16
N GLY A 65 -2.18 9.92 2.81
CA GLY A 65 -2.49 9.18 4.03
C GLY A 65 -2.83 7.71 3.75
N GLY A 66 -3.07 7.37 2.48
CA GLY A 66 -3.45 6.06 1.95
C GLY A 66 -4.48 6.20 0.84
N LEU A 67 -4.83 5.08 0.21
CA LEU A 67 -5.89 4.99 -0.79
C LEU A 67 -7.00 4.06 -0.31
N LEU A 68 -8.25 4.50 -0.47
CA LEU A 68 -9.43 3.66 -0.32
C LEU A 68 -9.98 3.36 -1.71
N ILE A 69 -10.09 2.10 -2.07
CA ILE A 69 -10.52 1.64 -3.39
C ILE A 69 -11.82 0.87 -3.23
N ASP A 70 -12.79 1.10 -4.13
CA ASP A 70 -14.12 0.53 -4.07
C ASP A 70 -14.76 0.69 -2.68
N ALA A 71 -15.15 1.92 -2.35
CA ALA A 71 -15.75 2.26 -1.06
C ALA A 71 -14.93 1.81 0.16
N GLY A 72 -13.61 1.60 0.02
CA GLY A 72 -12.73 1.14 1.08
C GLY A 72 -12.65 -0.38 1.23
N TRP A 73 -13.17 -1.14 0.26
CA TRP A 73 -13.00 -2.59 0.23
C TRP A 73 -11.52 -2.98 0.25
N LEU A 74 -10.74 -2.38 -0.63
CA LEU A 74 -9.27 -2.50 -0.65
C LEU A 74 -8.65 -1.19 -0.16
N ARG A 75 -7.72 -1.30 0.78
CA ARG A 75 -7.04 -0.16 1.39
C ARG A 75 -5.53 -0.30 1.19
N LEU A 76 -4.93 0.68 0.52
CA LEU A 76 -3.47 0.75 0.38
C LEU A 76 -2.94 1.79 1.37
N PHE A 77 -1.92 1.41 2.12
CA PHE A 77 -1.37 2.24 3.18
C PHE A 77 -0.45 3.33 2.62
N GLY A 78 -0.55 4.51 3.19
CA GLY A 78 0.34 5.65 3.00
C GLY A 78 0.97 6.07 4.31
N ALA A 79 1.11 7.38 4.54
CA ALA A 79 1.61 7.91 5.80
C ALA A 79 0.64 7.74 6.99
N GLY A 80 -0.58 7.29 6.72
CA GLY A 80 -1.66 7.26 7.68
C GLY A 80 -2.51 8.53 7.68
N SER A 81 -3.72 8.41 8.19
CA SER A 81 -4.69 9.49 8.34
C SER A 81 -5.65 9.16 9.47
N ALA A 82 -6.55 10.11 9.81
CA ALA A 82 -7.61 9.85 10.79
C ALA A 82 -8.55 8.70 10.36
N THR A 83 -8.76 8.53 9.05
CA THR A 83 -9.59 7.45 8.48
C THR A 83 -8.85 6.12 8.39
N LEU A 84 -7.55 6.15 8.05
CA LEU A 84 -6.71 4.96 7.92
C LEU A 84 -5.52 5.07 8.87
N THR A 85 -5.69 4.57 10.08
CA THR A 85 -4.73 4.70 11.20
C THR A 85 -3.56 3.71 11.13
N ARG A 86 -3.26 3.18 9.95
CA ARG A 86 -2.18 2.21 9.68
C ARG A 86 -1.11 2.83 8.77
N PRO A 87 -0.23 3.69 9.32
CA PRO A 87 0.87 4.24 8.54
C PRO A 87 1.84 3.13 8.14
N LEU A 88 2.24 3.14 6.87
CA LEU A 88 2.92 2.05 6.18
C LEU A 88 4.14 1.49 6.93
N GLY A 89 5.02 2.34 7.44
CA GLY A 89 6.18 1.88 8.21
C GLY A 89 5.83 1.44 9.62
N ALA A 90 5.16 2.31 10.40
CA ALA A 90 4.87 2.07 11.82
C ALA A 90 3.90 0.90 12.04
N TRP A 91 3.01 0.62 11.08
CA TRP A 91 2.13 -0.54 11.17
C TRP A 91 2.90 -1.86 11.11
N ASN A 92 3.89 -1.98 10.23
CA ASN A 92 4.74 -3.17 10.14
C ASN A 92 5.55 -3.39 11.43
N ASP A 93 6.01 -2.30 12.07
CA ASP A 93 6.67 -2.41 13.39
C ASP A 93 5.74 -2.95 14.47
N ALA A 94 4.49 -2.46 14.49
CA ALA A 94 3.49 -2.92 15.45
C ALA A 94 3.15 -4.41 15.25
N LEU A 95 3.30 -4.91 14.01
CA LEU A 95 3.17 -6.34 13.70
C LEU A 95 4.44 -7.15 14.01
N GLY A 96 5.54 -6.50 14.40
CA GLY A 96 6.83 -7.14 14.60
C GLY A 96 7.49 -7.65 13.31
N ILE A 97 7.15 -7.05 12.17
CA ILE A 97 7.65 -7.43 10.86
C ILE A 97 8.88 -6.58 10.51
N ASP A 98 9.98 -7.22 10.13
CA ASP A 98 11.09 -6.51 9.50
C ASP A 98 10.71 -6.16 8.05
N VAL A 99 10.60 -4.87 7.76
CA VAL A 99 10.20 -4.37 6.45
C VAL A 99 11.18 -4.73 5.32
N ALA A 100 12.41 -5.14 5.68
CA ALA A 100 13.38 -5.65 4.72
C ALA A 100 13.04 -7.08 4.24
N ASP A 101 12.38 -7.86 5.08
CA ASP A 101 12.00 -9.25 4.79
C ASP A 101 10.58 -9.37 4.23
N LEU A 102 9.67 -8.55 4.75
CA LEU A 102 8.26 -8.50 4.33
C LEU A 102 7.71 -7.10 4.62
N LEU A 103 7.06 -6.47 3.65
CA LEU A 103 6.41 -5.18 3.85
C LEU A 103 4.92 -5.31 3.56
N VAL A 104 4.09 -5.35 4.59
CA VAL A 104 2.63 -5.27 4.45
C VAL A 104 2.26 -3.82 4.12
N PHE A 105 1.64 -3.62 2.95
CA PHE A 105 1.32 -2.29 2.42
C PHE A 105 -0.17 -2.06 2.14
N GLY A 106 -1.00 -3.05 2.39
CA GLY A 106 -2.44 -2.94 2.19
C GLY A 106 -3.20 -4.09 2.82
N ASP A 107 -4.49 -3.90 2.94
CA ASP A 107 -5.44 -4.91 3.40
C ASP A 107 -6.79 -4.79 2.69
N ASP A 108 -7.65 -5.76 2.90
CA ASP A 108 -9.04 -5.72 2.48
C ASP A 108 -10.01 -5.95 3.66
N VAL A 109 -11.29 -5.77 3.40
CA VAL A 109 -12.32 -5.87 4.45
C VAL A 109 -12.58 -7.30 4.91
N VAL A 110 -12.17 -8.32 4.15
CA VAL A 110 -12.34 -9.72 4.52
C VAL A 110 -11.16 -10.28 5.33
N GLY A 111 -10.15 -9.44 5.61
CA GLY A 111 -9.00 -9.81 6.42
C GLY A 111 -7.78 -10.25 5.61
N GLY A 112 -7.82 -10.08 4.30
CA GLY A 112 -6.66 -10.31 3.42
C GLY A 112 -5.61 -9.23 3.63
N LEU A 113 -4.33 -9.59 3.44
CA LEU A 113 -3.19 -8.68 3.52
C LEU A 113 -2.42 -8.70 2.22
N PHE A 114 -1.91 -7.55 1.80
CA PHE A 114 -1.02 -7.41 0.66
C PHE A 114 0.37 -7.02 1.13
N ALA A 115 1.38 -7.77 0.72
CA ALA A 115 2.75 -7.54 1.12
C ALA A 115 3.73 -7.64 -0.05
N ILE A 116 4.81 -6.85 0.03
CA ILE A 116 5.98 -7.00 -0.84
C ILE A 116 6.92 -8.00 -0.19
N ASN A 117 7.27 -9.05 -0.92
CA ASN A 117 8.24 -10.04 -0.44
C ASN A 117 9.67 -9.50 -0.51
N GLY A 118 10.30 -9.30 0.64
CA GLY A 118 11.73 -9.01 0.76
C GLY A 118 12.60 -10.27 0.90
N GLY A 119 11.97 -11.45 0.98
CA GLY A 119 12.64 -12.74 1.11
C GLY A 119 11.98 -13.71 2.10
N ALA A 120 11.09 -13.23 2.98
CA ALA A 120 10.39 -14.08 3.95
C ALA A 120 9.47 -15.12 3.30
N LEU A 121 8.96 -14.83 2.09
CA LEU A 121 8.03 -15.69 1.35
C LEU A 121 8.69 -16.41 0.17
N GLY A 122 10.01 -16.64 0.24
CA GLY A 122 10.75 -17.38 -0.78
C GLY A 122 11.49 -16.49 -1.79
N PRO A 123 11.94 -17.03 -2.95
CA PRO A 123 12.90 -16.37 -3.83
C PRO A 123 12.34 -15.22 -4.66
N ALA A 124 11.02 -15.11 -4.81
CA ALA A 124 10.37 -14.07 -5.63
C ALA A 124 10.40 -12.70 -4.92
N ARG A 125 11.61 -12.16 -4.70
CA ARG A 125 11.80 -10.85 -4.06
C ARG A 125 11.21 -9.73 -4.91
N GLY A 126 10.52 -8.80 -4.26
CA GLY A 126 9.85 -7.66 -4.91
C GLY A 126 8.47 -8.00 -5.49
N SER A 127 8.08 -9.27 -5.54
CA SER A 127 6.72 -9.67 -5.90
C SER A 127 5.75 -9.32 -4.79
N VAL A 128 4.52 -8.98 -5.17
CA VAL A 128 3.40 -8.78 -4.26
C VAL A 128 2.75 -10.12 -3.96
N PHE A 129 2.57 -10.38 -2.68
CA PHE A 129 1.84 -11.55 -2.19
C PHE A 129 0.54 -11.12 -1.54
N TYR A 130 -0.48 -11.95 -1.66
CA TYR A 130 -1.75 -11.82 -0.97
C TYR A 130 -1.88 -12.92 0.08
N PHE A 131 -2.12 -12.54 1.33
CA PHE A 131 -2.53 -13.48 2.37
C PHE A 131 -4.02 -13.72 2.24
N ALA A 132 -4.40 -14.91 1.82
CA ALA A 132 -5.79 -15.33 1.70
C ALA A 132 -6.30 -15.83 3.06
N PRO A 133 -7.25 -15.15 3.72
CA PRO A 133 -7.67 -15.48 5.08
C PRO A 133 -8.45 -16.80 5.17
N ASP A 134 -9.05 -17.24 4.08
CA ASP A 134 -9.76 -18.53 3.97
C ASP A 134 -8.80 -19.72 3.81
N GLU A 135 -7.65 -19.51 3.16
CA GLU A 135 -6.62 -20.53 2.97
C GLU A 135 -5.51 -20.46 4.03
N LEU A 136 -5.42 -19.35 4.79
CA LEU A 136 -4.34 -19.03 5.73
C LEU A 136 -2.95 -19.14 5.08
N ALA A 137 -2.84 -18.75 3.82
CA ALA A 137 -1.65 -18.91 3.01
C ALA A 137 -1.33 -17.63 2.22
N TRP A 138 -0.04 -17.43 1.93
CA TRP A 138 0.43 -16.37 1.04
C TRP A 138 0.46 -16.87 -0.40
N ILE A 139 -0.16 -16.13 -1.30
CA ILE A 139 -0.25 -16.41 -2.73
C ILE A 139 0.55 -15.34 -3.48
N ASP A 140 1.53 -15.75 -4.30
CA ASP A 140 2.27 -14.84 -5.17
C ASP A 140 1.34 -14.33 -6.29
N LEU A 141 1.18 -13.00 -6.38
CA LEU A 141 0.41 -12.37 -7.45
C LEU A 141 1.23 -12.14 -8.72
N GLU A 142 2.47 -12.58 -8.74
CA GLU A 142 3.40 -12.54 -9.89
C GLU A 142 3.55 -11.13 -10.48
N ARG A 143 3.49 -10.10 -9.63
CA ARG A 143 3.63 -8.68 -10.04
C ARG A 143 4.34 -7.86 -8.97
N GLY A 144 5.07 -6.84 -9.42
CA GLY A 144 5.68 -5.86 -8.53
C GLY A 144 4.67 -4.84 -7.99
N HIS A 145 5.04 -4.11 -6.94
CA HIS A 145 4.18 -3.17 -6.23
C HIS A 145 3.56 -2.10 -7.16
N GLY A 146 4.34 -1.47 -8.06
CA GLY A 146 3.81 -0.44 -8.96
C GLY A 146 2.69 -0.98 -9.86
N ALA A 147 2.92 -2.12 -10.50
CA ALA A 147 1.93 -2.78 -11.34
C ALA A 147 0.70 -3.24 -10.53
N PHE A 148 0.88 -3.64 -9.28
CA PHE A 148 -0.23 -3.96 -8.38
C PHE A 148 -1.08 -2.71 -8.08
N VAL A 149 -0.45 -1.57 -7.73
CA VAL A 149 -1.16 -0.32 -7.43
C VAL A 149 -1.99 0.14 -8.63
N GLU A 150 -1.43 0.12 -9.83
CA GLU A 150 -2.17 0.45 -11.06
C GLU A 150 -3.35 -0.51 -11.29
N TRP A 151 -3.11 -1.82 -11.14
CA TRP A 151 -4.16 -2.82 -11.26
C TRP A 151 -5.25 -2.66 -10.19
N ALA A 152 -4.91 -2.36 -8.94
CA ALA A 152 -5.88 -2.13 -7.88
C ALA A 152 -6.82 -0.97 -8.21
N MET A 153 -6.30 0.09 -8.87
CA MET A 153 -7.09 1.25 -9.26
C MET A 153 -7.91 1.05 -10.55
N THR A 154 -7.48 0.17 -11.46
CA THR A 154 -8.06 0.07 -12.82
C THR A 154 -8.55 -1.32 -13.21
N GLY A 155 -8.09 -2.34 -12.49
CA GLY A 155 -8.37 -3.74 -12.79
C GLY A 155 -9.74 -4.21 -12.31
N ASP A 156 -10.04 -5.45 -12.62
CA ASP A 156 -11.29 -6.11 -12.25
C ASP A 156 -11.21 -6.72 -10.85
N LEU A 157 -11.44 -5.89 -9.82
CA LEU A 157 -11.53 -6.36 -8.43
C LEU A 157 -12.76 -7.25 -8.23
N ALA A 158 -13.84 -7.06 -9.00
CA ALA A 158 -15.02 -7.92 -8.94
C ALA A 158 -14.68 -9.37 -9.32
N MET A 159 -13.79 -9.56 -10.29
CA MET A 159 -13.30 -10.89 -10.64
C MET A 159 -12.39 -11.46 -9.54
N PHE A 160 -11.52 -10.64 -8.95
CA PHE A 160 -10.61 -11.06 -7.88
C PHE A 160 -11.39 -11.50 -6.63
N TYR A 161 -12.41 -10.73 -6.24
CA TYR A 161 -13.23 -10.96 -5.05
C TYR A 161 -14.59 -11.60 -5.35
N LYS A 162 -14.81 -12.21 -6.51
CA LYS A 162 -16.10 -12.61 -7.06
C LYS A 162 -17.02 -13.43 -6.14
N HIS A 163 -16.45 -14.12 -5.16
CA HIS A 163 -17.21 -14.95 -4.21
C HIS A 163 -17.33 -14.32 -2.82
N LEU A 164 -16.74 -13.15 -2.60
CA LEU A 164 -16.63 -12.52 -1.29
C LEU A 164 -17.54 -11.29 -1.15
N TRP A 165 -18.02 -10.73 -2.25
CA TRP A 165 -18.91 -9.58 -2.20
C TRP A 165 -20.33 -9.99 -1.84
N TRP A 166 -20.93 -9.31 -0.84
CA TRP A 166 -22.31 -9.51 -0.42
C TRP A 166 -23.20 -8.33 -0.84
N PRO A 167 -24.55 -8.49 -0.95
CA PRO A 167 -25.45 -7.38 -1.24
C PRO A 167 -25.32 -6.25 -0.19
N GLY A 168 -25.06 -5.02 -0.63
CA GLY A 168 -24.93 -3.85 0.25
C GLY A 168 -23.53 -3.60 0.81
N TRP A 169 -22.53 -4.37 0.41
CA TRP A 169 -21.14 -4.23 0.88
C TRP A 169 -20.59 -2.80 0.71
N GLU A 170 -20.96 -2.09 -0.37
CA GLU A 170 -20.47 -0.73 -0.64
C GLU A 170 -20.87 0.25 0.47
N GLN A 171 -22.11 0.17 0.97
CA GLN A 171 -22.58 1.02 2.05
C GLN A 171 -21.91 0.66 3.39
N GLU A 172 -21.70 -0.61 3.63
CA GLU A 172 -21.06 -1.10 4.87
C GLU A 172 -19.56 -0.78 4.91
N CYS A 173 -18.85 -0.85 3.78
CA CYS A 173 -17.44 -0.50 3.72
C CYS A 173 -17.19 1.01 3.76
N ALA A 174 -18.12 1.83 3.27
CA ALA A 174 -18.00 3.28 3.24
C ALA A 174 -18.35 3.95 4.58
N ALA A 175 -18.89 3.21 5.56
CA ALA A 175 -19.25 3.71 6.89
C ALA A 175 -18.01 3.76 7.80
#